data_e9d7ce19ef3cd258dabc8cb40b238dfe
#
_entry.id   e9d7ce19ef3cd258dabc8cb40b238dfe
#
_cell.length_a   1.000
_cell.length_b   1.000
_cell.length_c   1.000
_cell.angle_alpha   90.00
_cell.angle_beta   90.00
_cell.angle_gamma   90.00
#
_symmetry.space_group_name_H-M   'P 1'
#
loop_
_entity.id
_entity.type
_entity.pdbx_description
1 polymer ?
#
loop_
_entity_poly.entity_id
_entity_poly.type
_entity_poly.pdbx_seq_one_letter_code
_entity_poly.pdbx_strand_id
1 'polypeptide(L)'
;MGVQTIATPADGGAESITERLAAVEAQLAGLDREALHAALAPLIAELARERPVREACAAVVRSLTLVRRLFTLTRSADAIPLARAAHALAARTGDPGLERRAARACGNVLGDAGDLVTAIEYNLENLHQAAAEGNRVEMALAWCNIGVTFSAAGNYALAAPAFRRAIEQVENLPSAGFALFAPCSNLASASYHLRDFEEGLVYARLAEKQLSPAIRQEDPQAELLLHRNLVNLLVATGSVAEAEHHALEAGRLAQAIGTPRAAVAAAVARATWEVATGRHEFALTRLDKVIETSRGLPATLRETLVCAIRAEESAGNPERALMRMQELSDHIYRAAIERVKNRVELERLFREAAPEGDAFVEQERARLTARIEPPREPGEWKALERMAQAAALRFDPTARHGERVGALTQALAAACGIDPLRSLEIGLASRLHDIGMASVPEGIAAGHAPRNPVERRLYLRHAEAGGEMLNDAHHPRLLLARDIAHYHHAHWDGTGHPEHVGGRAIPRPARLCAVADTYDALVCGDGAQPACSMDEALAVLARGAGTLFDPEIVPRFDAMIREQADELGLDTRAAAGVDAFGELVTSLQEDRGFL
;
A
#
# COMPACT_ATOMS: atom_id res chain seq x y z
N MET A 1 30.16 -20.41 8.34
CA MET A 1 29.67 -21.17 7.19
C MET A 1 29.96 -20.31 5.97
N GLY A 2 30.65 -20.86 4.95
CA GLY A 2 31.28 -20.04 3.91
C GLY A 2 30.27 -19.36 3.01
N VAL A 3 30.52 -18.08 2.74
CA VAL A 3 29.87 -17.31 1.68
C VAL A 3 30.15 -18.05 0.37
N GLN A 4 29.11 -18.60 -0.26
CA GLN A 4 29.19 -19.10 -1.62
C GLN A 4 29.36 -17.90 -2.54
N THR A 5 30.62 -17.57 -2.83
CA THR A 5 30.98 -16.60 -3.86
C THR A 5 30.46 -17.14 -5.20
N ILE A 6 29.70 -16.34 -5.92
CA ILE A 6 29.31 -16.61 -7.30
C ILE A 6 30.62 -16.78 -8.08
N ALA A 7 30.89 -17.99 -8.56
CA ALA A 7 32.05 -18.28 -9.38
C ALA A 7 31.91 -17.48 -10.69
N THR A 8 32.72 -16.43 -10.84
CA THR A 8 32.96 -15.82 -12.15
C THR A 8 33.86 -16.79 -12.93
N PRO A 9 33.48 -17.22 -14.14
CA PRO A 9 34.38 -18.02 -14.97
C PRO A 9 35.60 -17.17 -15.32
N ALA A 10 36.75 -17.65 -14.93
CA ALA A 10 38.01 -17.14 -15.45
C ALA A 10 38.23 -17.77 -16.83
N ASP A 11 37.80 -17.05 -17.87
CA ASP A 11 38.43 -17.10 -19.17
C ASP A 11 37.76 -16.10 -20.14
N GLY A 12 38.55 -15.25 -20.63
CA GLY A 12 38.80 -14.42 -21.81
C GLY A 12 37.69 -13.93 -22.76
N GLY A 13 36.39 -13.98 -22.42
CA GLY A 13 35.29 -13.30 -23.13
C GLY A 13 34.35 -12.62 -22.12
N ALA A 14 34.20 -11.31 -22.21
CA ALA A 14 33.29 -10.59 -21.35
C ALA A 14 31.86 -11.12 -21.56
N GLU A 15 31.33 -11.89 -20.61
CA GLU A 15 29.91 -12.29 -20.59
C GLU A 15 29.00 -11.06 -20.73
N SER A 16 28.05 -11.14 -21.64
CA SER A 16 27.08 -10.08 -21.85
C SER A 16 26.22 -9.90 -20.58
N ILE A 17 25.73 -8.70 -20.35
CA ILE A 17 24.83 -8.42 -19.22
C ILE A 17 23.61 -9.36 -19.22
N THR A 18 23.12 -9.75 -20.39
CA THR A 18 22.00 -10.67 -20.55
C THR A 18 22.33 -12.09 -20.06
N GLU A 19 23.55 -12.58 -20.27
CA GLU A 19 24.01 -13.88 -19.78
C GLU A 19 24.17 -13.86 -18.26
N ARG A 20 24.73 -12.77 -17.72
CA ARG A 20 24.89 -12.59 -16.26
C ARG A 20 23.56 -12.47 -15.53
N LEU A 21 22.57 -11.76 -16.09
CA LEU A 21 21.19 -11.73 -15.57
C LEU A 21 20.56 -13.14 -15.63
N ALA A 22 20.83 -13.92 -16.68
CA ALA A 22 20.37 -15.29 -16.79
C ALA A 22 21.00 -16.21 -15.73
N ALA A 23 22.29 -16.02 -15.44
CA ALA A 23 22.98 -16.79 -14.40
C ALA A 23 22.40 -16.53 -13.00
N VAL A 24 22.07 -15.27 -12.67
CA VAL A 24 21.38 -14.91 -11.41
C VAL A 24 20.01 -15.57 -11.35
N GLU A 25 19.23 -15.53 -12.45
CA GLU A 25 17.91 -16.17 -12.50
C GLU A 25 17.99 -17.69 -12.26
N ALA A 26 18.99 -18.36 -12.84
CA ALA A 26 19.15 -19.81 -12.68
C ALA A 26 19.48 -20.21 -11.23
N GLN A 27 20.16 -19.34 -10.47
CA GLN A 27 20.55 -19.59 -9.08
C GLN A 27 19.57 -19.05 -8.05
N LEU A 28 18.54 -18.34 -8.48
CA LEU A 28 17.65 -17.53 -7.64
C LEU A 28 17.04 -18.28 -6.43
N ALA A 29 16.72 -19.57 -6.61
CA ALA A 29 16.13 -20.39 -5.55
C ALA A 29 17.09 -20.68 -4.38
N GLY A 30 18.40 -20.61 -4.62
CA GLY A 30 19.43 -20.86 -3.60
C GLY A 30 20.04 -19.59 -2.99
N LEU A 31 19.69 -18.40 -3.51
CA LEU A 31 20.23 -17.15 -3.03
C LEU A 31 19.39 -16.61 -1.86
N ASP A 32 20.02 -16.37 -0.72
CA ASP A 32 19.44 -15.54 0.32
C ASP A 32 19.38 -14.06 -0.14
N ARG A 33 18.89 -13.18 0.72
CA ARG A 33 18.69 -11.77 0.38
C ARG A 33 20.00 -11.03 0.13
N GLU A 34 20.98 -11.24 0.99
CA GLU A 34 22.28 -10.57 0.92
C GLU A 34 23.05 -10.99 -0.35
N ALA A 35 23.10 -12.29 -0.61
CA ALA A 35 23.73 -12.82 -1.82
C ALA A 35 23.02 -12.34 -3.11
N LEU A 36 21.70 -12.24 -3.10
CA LEU A 36 20.95 -11.70 -4.25
C LEU A 36 21.28 -10.22 -4.47
N HIS A 37 21.29 -9.39 -3.42
CA HIS A 37 21.62 -7.97 -3.54
C HIS A 37 23.07 -7.79 -4.04
N ALA A 38 24.02 -8.55 -3.51
CA ALA A 38 25.41 -8.54 -3.97
C ALA A 38 25.54 -8.91 -5.46
N ALA A 39 24.70 -9.85 -5.93
CA ALA A 39 24.69 -10.27 -7.34
C ALA A 39 24.02 -9.22 -8.25
N LEU A 40 22.97 -8.56 -7.80
CA LEU A 40 22.21 -7.58 -8.59
C LEU A 40 22.89 -6.21 -8.68
N ALA A 41 23.55 -5.73 -7.61
CA ALA A 41 24.12 -4.40 -7.55
C ALA A 41 25.06 -4.06 -8.73
N PRO A 42 26.05 -4.90 -9.12
CA PRO A 42 26.91 -4.62 -10.27
C PRO A 42 26.15 -4.64 -11.59
N LEU A 43 25.10 -5.45 -11.73
CA LEU A 43 24.29 -5.53 -12.95
C LEU A 43 23.41 -4.29 -13.09
N ILE A 44 22.85 -3.80 -11.99
CA ILE A 44 22.08 -2.56 -11.97
C ILE A 44 22.96 -1.37 -12.37
N ALA A 45 24.15 -1.26 -11.80
CA ALA A 45 25.11 -0.22 -12.17
C ALA A 45 25.54 -0.30 -13.64
N GLU A 46 25.64 -1.52 -14.17
CA GLU A 46 25.97 -1.73 -15.58
C GLU A 46 24.81 -1.38 -16.51
N LEU A 47 23.54 -1.62 -16.11
CA LEU A 47 22.36 -1.20 -16.90
C LEU A 47 22.31 0.32 -17.10
N ALA A 48 22.90 1.11 -16.23
CA ALA A 48 22.98 2.56 -16.36
C ALA A 48 23.90 3.03 -17.49
N ARG A 49 24.86 2.20 -17.95
CA ARG A 49 25.84 2.58 -18.97
C ARG A 49 25.22 2.68 -20.37
N GLU A 50 25.80 3.54 -21.20
CA GLU A 50 25.43 3.63 -22.62
C GLU A 50 25.78 2.34 -23.36
N ARG A 51 24.89 1.93 -24.26
CA ARG A 51 25.03 0.73 -25.09
C ARG A 51 24.21 0.83 -26.37
N PRO A 52 24.53 0.03 -27.42
CA PRO A 52 23.74 -0.04 -28.63
C PRO A 52 22.27 -0.40 -28.33
N VAL A 53 21.32 0.23 -29.03
CA VAL A 53 19.86 0.07 -28.80
C VAL A 53 19.46 -1.41 -28.78
N ARG A 54 19.97 -2.24 -29.68
CA ARG A 54 19.67 -3.69 -29.73
C ARG A 54 20.07 -4.41 -28.45
N GLU A 55 21.23 -4.08 -27.88
CA GLU A 55 21.71 -4.66 -26.62
C GLU A 55 20.91 -4.10 -25.44
N ALA A 56 20.55 -2.82 -25.47
CA ALA A 56 19.71 -2.19 -24.48
C ALA A 56 18.33 -2.89 -24.41
N CYS A 57 17.68 -3.09 -25.56
CA CYS A 57 16.40 -3.80 -25.63
C CYS A 57 16.51 -5.23 -25.07
N ALA A 58 17.55 -5.97 -25.43
CA ALA A 58 17.76 -7.33 -24.92
C ALA A 58 18.00 -7.34 -23.40
N ALA A 59 18.78 -6.40 -22.87
CA ALA A 59 19.03 -6.26 -21.45
C ALA A 59 17.75 -5.90 -20.66
N VAL A 60 16.91 -4.99 -21.19
CA VAL A 60 15.61 -4.67 -20.57
C VAL A 60 14.72 -5.91 -20.53
N VAL A 61 14.53 -6.60 -21.66
CA VAL A 61 13.68 -7.81 -21.71
C VAL A 61 14.16 -8.86 -20.70
N ARG A 62 15.46 -9.07 -20.59
CA ARG A 62 16.03 -10.03 -19.64
C ARG A 62 15.83 -9.57 -18.18
N SER A 63 16.04 -8.29 -17.90
CA SER A 63 15.77 -7.72 -16.57
C SER A 63 14.32 -7.89 -16.17
N LEU A 64 13.37 -7.62 -17.07
CA LEU A 64 11.93 -7.80 -16.81
C LEU A 64 11.56 -9.27 -16.55
N THR A 65 12.22 -10.21 -17.21
CA THR A 65 12.05 -11.65 -16.94
C THR A 65 12.47 -11.99 -15.51
N LEU A 66 13.62 -11.50 -15.06
CA LEU A 66 14.11 -11.72 -13.70
C LEU A 66 13.21 -11.00 -12.66
N VAL A 67 12.77 -9.77 -12.93
CA VAL A 67 11.80 -9.04 -12.10
C VAL A 67 10.50 -9.84 -11.92
N ARG A 68 9.95 -10.38 -13.02
CA ARG A 68 8.75 -11.23 -12.96
C ARG A 68 9.01 -12.49 -12.12
N ARG A 69 10.18 -13.09 -12.22
CA ARG A 69 10.54 -14.28 -11.42
C ARG A 69 10.64 -13.96 -9.93
N LEU A 70 11.25 -12.84 -9.57
CA LEU A 70 11.30 -12.36 -8.19
C LEU A 70 9.89 -12.07 -7.64
N PHE A 71 9.04 -11.44 -8.45
CA PHE A 71 7.65 -11.19 -8.09
C PHE A 71 6.88 -12.50 -7.79
N THR A 72 7.03 -13.53 -8.65
CA THR A 72 6.37 -14.84 -8.43
C THR A 72 6.88 -15.57 -7.19
N LEU A 73 8.11 -15.29 -6.76
CA LEU A 73 8.72 -15.84 -5.54
C LEU A 73 8.45 -14.98 -4.30
N THR A 74 7.52 -14.00 -4.38
CA THR A 74 7.20 -13.08 -3.29
C THR A 74 8.38 -12.23 -2.79
N ARG A 75 9.33 -11.94 -3.69
CA ARG A 75 10.54 -11.13 -3.45
C ARG A 75 10.46 -9.77 -4.14
N SER A 76 9.29 -9.16 -4.14
CA SER A 76 9.02 -7.91 -4.87
C SER A 76 9.90 -6.76 -4.42
N ALA A 77 10.15 -6.63 -3.12
CA ALA A 77 11.04 -5.61 -2.60
C ALA A 77 12.48 -5.72 -3.17
N ASP A 78 12.98 -6.95 -3.33
CA ASP A 78 14.31 -7.20 -3.91
C ASP A 78 14.35 -6.90 -5.42
N ALA A 79 13.19 -6.92 -6.10
CA ALA A 79 13.07 -6.66 -7.53
C ALA A 79 13.01 -5.17 -7.89
N ILE A 80 12.65 -4.28 -6.96
CA ILE A 80 12.44 -2.85 -7.23
C ILE A 80 13.65 -2.19 -7.89
N PRO A 81 14.90 -2.35 -7.38
CA PRO A 81 16.06 -1.71 -7.99
C PRO A 81 16.27 -2.12 -9.45
N LEU A 82 16.15 -3.41 -9.72
CA LEU A 82 16.29 -3.93 -11.08
C LEU A 82 15.17 -3.46 -12.02
N ALA A 83 13.93 -3.41 -11.53
CA ALA A 83 12.79 -2.92 -12.29
C ALA A 83 12.97 -1.45 -12.70
N ARG A 84 13.39 -0.60 -11.76
CA ARG A 84 13.68 0.83 -12.03
C ARG A 84 14.82 1.00 -13.02
N ALA A 85 15.93 0.27 -12.87
CA ALA A 85 17.03 0.33 -13.81
C ALA A 85 16.61 -0.14 -15.22
N ALA A 86 15.80 -1.19 -15.31
CA ALA A 86 15.24 -1.66 -16.58
C ALA A 86 14.31 -0.61 -17.22
N HIS A 87 13.48 0.08 -16.43
CA HIS A 87 12.58 1.13 -16.92
C HIS A 87 13.39 2.32 -17.48
N ALA A 88 14.38 2.79 -16.75
CA ALA A 88 15.20 3.90 -17.22
C ALA A 88 16.04 3.53 -18.46
N LEU A 89 16.50 2.27 -18.57
CA LEU A 89 17.15 1.81 -19.79
C LEU A 89 16.14 1.73 -20.95
N ALA A 90 14.91 1.28 -20.71
CA ALA A 90 13.85 1.21 -21.71
C ALA A 90 13.54 2.58 -22.31
N ALA A 91 13.42 3.62 -21.49
CA ALA A 91 13.18 4.99 -21.93
C ALA A 91 14.26 5.52 -22.90
N ARG A 92 15.50 5.03 -22.78
CA ARG A 92 16.61 5.37 -23.69
C ARG A 92 16.62 4.59 -25.01
N THR A 93 15.84 3.51 -25.12
CA THR A 93 15.76 2.74 -26.35
C THR A 93 14.92 3.39 -27.43
N GLY A 94 14.01 4.31 -27.05
CA GLY A 94 13.02 4.89 -27.94
C GLY A 94 11.90 3.91 -28.36
N ASP A 95 11.79 2.74 -27.70
CA ASP A 95 10.72 1.77 -27.91
C ASP A 95 9.59 1.97 -26.87
N PRO A 96 8.45 2.60 -27.26
CA PRO A 96 7.37 2.89 -26.31
C PRO A 96 6.73 1.63 -25.71
N GLY A 97 6.70 0.53 -26.47
CA GLY A 97 6.17 -0.75 -26.01
C GLY A 97 7.04 -1.36 -24.90
N LEU A 98 8.35 -1.25 -25.02
CA LEU A 98 9.30 -1.73 -24.03
C LEU A 98 9.28 -0.86 -22.78
N GLU A 99 9.18 0.47 -22.95
CA GLU A 99 9.06 1.42 -21.85
C GLU A 99 7.81 1.17 -21.00
N ARG A 100 6.63 1.01 -21.63
CA ARG A 100 5.39 0.63 -20.94
C ARG A 100 5.49 -0.69 -20.18
N ARG A 101 6.11 -1.72 -20.79
CA ARG A 101 6.30 -3.00 -20.11
C ARG A 101 7.17 -2.85 -18.85
N ALA A 102 8.20 -2.03 -18.92
CA ALA A 102 9.09 -1.78 -17.80
C ALA A 102 8.38 -0.92 -16.71
N ALA A 103 7.64 0.12 -17.08
CA ALA A 103 6.84 0.91 -16.15
C ALA A 103 5.78 0.05 -15.43
N ARG A 104 5.09 -0.84 -16.15
CA ARG A 104 4.14 -1.80 -15.55
C ARG A 104 4.82 -2.74 -14.56
N ALA A 105 6.01 -3.23 -14.87
CA ALA A 105 6.77 -4.08 -13.95
C ALA A 105 7.15 -3.31 -12.67
N CYS A 106 7.54 -2.02 -12.79
CA CYS A 106 7.76 -1.15 -11.63
C CYS A 106 6.49 -0.99 -10.80
N GLY A 107 5.35 -0.66 -11.42
CA GLY A 107 4.06 -0.53 -10.73
C GLY A 107 3.70 -1.79 -9.95
N ASN A 108 3.87 -2.97 -10.55
CA ASN A 108 3.53 -4.24 -9.92
C ASN A 108 4.41 -4.55 -8.70
N VAL A 109 5.75 -4.43 -8.81
CA VAL A 109 6.65 -4.75 -7.70
C VAL A 109 6.58 -3.72 -6.57
N LEU A 110 6.36 -2.45 -6.90
CA LEU A 110 6.16 -1.38 -5.93
C LEU A 110 4.84 -1.54 -5.17
N GLY A 111 3.75 -1.85 -5.88
CA GLY A 111 2.45 -2.12 -5.27
C GLY A 111 2.48 -3.30 -4.31
N ASP A 112 3.09 -4.41 -4.71
CA ASP A 112 3.24 -5.61 -3.86
C ASP A 112 4.18 -5.36 -2.66
N ALA A 113 5.18 -4.49 -2.82
CA ALA A 113 6.07 -4.07 -1.74
C ALA A 113 5.45 -2.99 -0.82
N GLY A 114 4.26 -2.47 -1.14
CA GLY A 114 3.52 -1.51 -0.33
C GLY A 114 3.81 -0.03 -0.64
N ASP A 115 4.60 0.29 -1.66
CA ASP A 115 4.76 1.66 -2.18
C ASP A 115 3.65 1.96 -3.20
N LEU A 116 2.43 2.08 -2.69
CA LEU A 116 1.22 2.15 -3.50
C LEU A 116 1.11 3.47 -4.28
N VAL A 117 1.61 4.56 -3.73
CA VAL A 117 1.58 5.87 -4.39
C VAL A 117 2.45 5.86 -5.64
N THR A 118 3.71 5.42 -5.50
CA THR A 118 4.60 5.30 -6.67
C THR A 118 4.08 4.28 -7.69
N ALA A 119 3.46 3.19 -7.23
CA ALA A 119 2.83 2.22 -8.12
C ALA A 119 1.70 2.84 -8.95
N ILE A 120 0.86 3.68 -8.33
CA ILE A 120 -0.19 4.43 -9.03
C ILE A 120 0.41 5.42 -10.03
N GLU A 121 1.47 6.14 -9.68
CA GLU A 121 2.15 7.07 -10.59
C GLU A 121 2.61 6.37 -11.88
N TYR A 122 3.30 5.22 -11.77
CA TYR A 122 3.70 4.43 -12.94
C TYR A 122 2.51 3.93 -13.76
N ASN A 123 1.43 3.52 -13.11
CA ASN A 123 0.24 3.06 -13.82
C ASN A 123 -0.52 4.22 -14.50
N LEU A 124 -0.54 5.42 -13.90
CA LEU A 124 -1.10 6.63 -14.52
C LEU A 124 -0.26 7.09 -15.72
N GLU A 125 1.07 7.02 -15.64
CA GLU A 125 1.94 7.30 -16.78
C GLU A 125 1.64 6.35 -17.94
N ASN A 126 1.53 5.05 -17.67
CA ASN A 126 1.12 4.06 -18.67
C ASN A 126 -0.25 4.35 -19.28
N LEU A 127 -1.21 4.77 -18.45
CA LEU A 127 -2.54 5.13 -18.90
C LEU A 127 -2.52 6.32 -19.85
N HIS A 128 -1.77 7.38 -19.50
CA HIS A 128 -1.63 8.57 -20.35
C HIS A 128 -0.97 8.25 -21.69
N GLN A 129 0.09 7.45 -21.70
CA GLN A 129 0.76 7.02 -22.93
C GLN A 129 -0.17 6.16 -23.80
N ALA A 130 -0.85 5.18 -23.21
CA ALA A 130 -1.81 4.33 -23.91
C ALA A 130 -2.99 5.14 -24.50
N ALA A 131 -3.47 6.15 -23.77
CA ALA A 131 -4.53 7.05 -24.24
C ALA A 131 -4.07 7.91 -25.42
N ALA A 132 -2.85 8.44 -25.40
CA ALA A 132 -2.26 9.21 -26.50
C ALA A 132 -2.12 8.37 -27.79
N GLU A 133 -1.91 7.06 -27.67
CA GLU A 133 -1.85 6.12 -28.80
C GLU A 133 -3.21 5.54 -29.21
N GLY A 134 -4.27 5.80 -28.44
CA GLY A 134 -5.58 5.18 -28.64
C GLY A 134 -5.59 3.66 -28.37
N ASN A 135 -4.63 3.15 -27.62
CA ASN A 135 -4.47 1.72 -27.32
C ASN A 135 -5.37 1.29 -26.16
N ARG A 136 -6.60 0.89 -26.48
CA ARG A 136 -7.63 0.51 -25.50
C ARG A 136 -7.22 -0.68 -24.62
N VAL A 137 -6.47 -1.65 -25.16
CA VAL A 137 -6.00 -2.81 -24.39
C VAL A 137 -5.01 -2.39 -23.31
N GLU A 138 -4.03 -1.56 -23.65
CA GLU A 138 -3.06 -1.05 -22.65
C GLU A 138 -3.75 -0.09 -21.65
N MET A 139 -4.73 0.69 -22.06
CA MET A 139 -5.55 1.48 -21.14
C MET A 139 -6.29 0.61 -20.13
N ALA A 140 -6.88 -0.50 -20.57
CA ALA A 140 -7.55 -1.46 -19.69
C ALA A 140 -6.59 -2.09 -18.69
N LEU A 141 -5.39 -2.50 -19.13
CA LEU A 141 -4.38 -3.07 -18.26
C LEU A 141 -3.87 -2.04 -17.22
N ALA A 142 -3.70 -0.77 -17.62
CA ALA A 142 -3.30 0.29 -16.70
C ALA A 142 -4.38 0.56 -15.63
N TRP A 143 -5.64 0.68 -16.04
CA TRP A 143 -6.77 0.81 -15.11
C TRP A 143 -6.91 -0.41 -14.18
N CYS A 144 -6.72 -1.61 -14.70
CA CYS A 144 -6.72 -2.84 -13.90
C CYS A 144 -5.63 -2.79 -12.82
N ASN A 145 -4.41 -2.38 -13.16
CA ASN A 145 -3.30 -2.28 -12.20
C ASN A 145 -3.53 -1.18 -11.15
N ILE A 146 -4.15 -0.05 -11.52
CA ILE A 146 -4.59 0.97 -10.56
C ILE A 146 -5.59 0.35 -9.56
N GLY A 147 -6.58 -0.38 -10.05
CA GLY A 147 -7.55 -1.09 -9.21
C GLY A 147 -6.89 -2.13 -8.29
N VAL A 148 -5.92 -2.91 -8.79
CA VAL A 148 -5.13 -3.86 -7.99
C VAL A 148 -4.36 -3.14 -6.88
N THR A 149 -3.78 -1.97 -7.18
CA THR A 149 -3.05 -1.15 -6.20
C THR A 149 -3.99 -0.67 -5.08
N PHE A 150 -5.19 -0.17 -5.42
CA PHE A 150 -6.21 0.19 -4.43
C PHE A 150 -6.70 -1.03 -3.62
N SER A 151 -6.87 -2.19 -4.26
CA SER A 151 -7.22 -3.44 -3.55
C SER A 151 -6.13 -3.87 -2.56
N ALA A 152 -4.85 -3.70 -2.92
CA ALA A 152 -3.72 -3.97 -2.03
C ALA A 152 -3.69 -3.01 -0.82
N ALA A 153 -4.18 -1.77 -0.99
CA ALA A 153 -4.41 -0.81 0.10
C ALA A 153 -5.64 -1.16 0.94
N GLY A 154 -6.49 -2.10 0.50
CA GLY A 154 -7.77 -2.40 1.11
C GLY A 154 -8.88 -1.42 0.77
N ASN A 155 -8.65 -0.52 -0.17
CA ASN A 155 -9.66 0.45 -0.60
C ASN A 155 -10.45 -0.08 -1.81
N TYR A 156 -11.34 -1.03 -1.55
CA TYR A 156 -12.18 -1.63 -2.60
C TYR A 156 -13.17 -0.63 -3.20
N ALA A 157 -13.55 0.42 -2.47
CA ALA A 157 -14.42 1.48 -2.97
C ALA A 157 -13.79 2.26 -4.14
N LEU A 158 -12.47 2.46 -4.13
CA LEU A 158 -11.72 3.04 -5.25
C LEU A 158 -11.28 1.99 -6.28
N ALA A 159 -11.06 0.74 -5.86
CA ALA A 159 -10.67 -0.33 -6.76
C ALA A 159 -11.76 -0.68 -7.77
N ALA A 160 -13.01 -0.82 -7.32
CA ALA A 160 -14.13 -1.23 -8.16
C ALA A 160 -14.38 -0.27 -9.35
N PRO A 161 -14.44 1.07 -9.19
CA PRO A 161 -14.51 1.99 -10.32
C PRO A 161 -13.37 1.87 -11.32
N ALA A 162 -12.13 1.63 -10.84
CA ALA A 162 -10.98 1.44 -11.72
C ALA A 162 -11.12 0.17 -12.57
N PHE A 163 -11.57 -0.93 -11.98
CA PHE A 163 -11.85 -2.16 -12.72
C PHE A 163 -13.00 -2.00 -13.73
N ARG A 164 -14.08 -1.28 -13.38
CA ARG A 164 -15.16 -0.98 -14.33
C ARG A 164 -14.65 -0.17 -15.53
N ARG A 165 -13.83 0.87 -15.29
CA ARG A 165 -13.17 1.61 -16.37
C ARG A 165 -12.27 0.74 -17.24
N ALA A 166 -11.56 -0.23 -16.66
CA ALA A 166 -10.78 -1.19 -17.42
C ALA A 166 -11.66 -2.03 -18.34
N ILE A 167 -12.78 -2.55 -17.85
CA ILE A 167 -13.76 -3.34 -18.61
C ILE A 167 -14.33 -2.53 -19.76
N GLU A 168 -14.80 -1.29 -19.52
CA GLU A 168 -15.36 -0.37 -20.54
C GLU A 168 -14.40 -0.16 -21.73
N GLN A 169 -13.09 -0.20 -21.49
CA GLN A 169 -12.11 -0.06 -22.59
C GLN A 169 -12.17 -1.24 -23.57
N VAL A 170 -12.48 -2.45 -23.11
CA VAL A 170 -12.23 -3.68 -23.90
C VAL A 170 -13.46 -4.59 -24.07
N GLU A 171 -14.58 -4.36 -23.38
CA GLU A 171 -15.77 -5.23 -23.41
C GLU A 171 -16.32 -5.48 -24.82
N ASN A 172 -16.15 -4.53 -25.74
CA ASN A 172 -16.60 -4.60 -27.11
C ASN A 172 -15.49 -5.01 -28.11
N LEU A 173 -14.32 -5.46 -27.62
CA LEU A 173 -13.22 -5.89 -28.45
C LEU A 173 -13.23 -7.41 -28.63
N PRO A 174 -13.22 -7.94 -29.88
CA PRO A 174 -13.30 -9.38 -30.13
C PRO A 174 -12.14 -10.21 -29.56
N SER A 175 -11.01 -9.55 -29.30
CA SER A 175 -9.77 -10.19 -28.84
C SER A 175 -9.23 -9.60 -27.55
N ALA A 176 -10.12 -9.19 -26.63
CA ALA A 176 -9.72 -8.57 -25.36
C ALA A 176 -8.89 -9.51 -24.44
N GLY A 177 -9.14 -10.83 -24.52
CA GLY A 177 -8.35 -11.82 -23.82
C GLY A 177 -8.12 -11.53 -22.34
N PHE A 178 -6.87 -11.53 -21.92
CA PHE A 178 -6.48 -11.26 -20.53
C PHE A 178 -6.86 -9.83 -20.06
N ALA A 179 -6.91 -8.86 -20.97
CA ALA A 179 -7.28 -7.48 -20.62
C ALA A 179 -8.75 -7.31 -20.22
N LEU A 180 -9.63 -8.25 -20.60
CA LEU A 180 -11.02 -8.30 -20.10
C LEU A 180 -11.14 -9.27 -18.91
N PHE A 181 -10.46 -10.41 -18.97
CA PHE A 181 -10.50 -11.40 -17.91
C PHE A 181 -10.04 -10.86 -16.55
N ALA A 182 -8.86 -10.23 -16.51
CA ALA A 182 -8.24 -9.79 -15.26
C ALA A 182 -9.10 -8.74 -14.50
N PRO A 183 -9.57 -7.64 -15.11
CA PRO A 183 -10.40 -6.69 -14.39
C PRO A 183 -11.76 -7.26 -13.98
N CYS A 184 -12.37 -8.19 -14.75
CA CYS A 184 -13.59 -8.86 -14.34
C CYS A 184 -13.38 -9.74 -13.10
N SER A 185 -12.32 -10.54 -13.07
CA SER A 185 -11.99 -11.39 -11.92
C SER A 185 -11.65 -10.55 -10.67
N ASN A 186 -10.94 -9.44 -10.84
CA ASN A 186 -10.59 -8.53 -9.76
C ASN A 186 -11.81 -7.73 -9.26
N LEU A 187 -12.70 -7.29 -10.15
CA LEU A 187 -13.94 -6.62 -9.76
C LEU A 187 -14.84 -7.58 -8.96
N ALA A 188 -14.93 -8.84 -9.37
CA ALA A 188 -15.65 -9.86 -8.61
C ALA A 188 -15.12 -9.99 -7.17
N SER A 189 -13.80 -9.97 -6.99
CA SER A 189 -13.17 -9.95 -5.66
C SER A 189 -13.48 -8.67 -4.90
N ALA A 190 -13.38 -7.50 -5.54
CA ALA A 190 -13.67 -6.22 -4.90
C ALA A 190 -15.13 -6.11 -4.47
N SER A 191 -16.07 -6.53 -5.33
CA SER A 191 -17.51 -6.54 -5.02
C SER A 191 -17.84 -7.47 -3.84
N TYR A 192 -17.13 -8.61 -3.70
CA TYR A 192 -17.26 -9.45 -2.52
C TYR A 192 -16.92 -8.70 -1.21
N HIS A 193 -15.83 -7.95 -1.21
CA HIS A 193 -15.43 -7.14 -0.05
C HIS A 193 -16.38 -5.97 0.22
N LEU A 194 -16.96 -5.38 -0.83
CA LEU A 194 -17.99 -4.34 -0.73
C LEU A 194 -19.38 -4.88 -0.38
N ARG A 195 -19.52 -6.21 -0.25
CA ARG A 195 -20.79 -6.91 -0.02
C ARG A 195 -21.82 -6.78 -1.16
N ASP A 196 -21.36 -6.39 -2.34
CA ASP A 196 -22.17 -6.39 -3.56
C ASP A 196 -22.02 -7.74 -4.29
N PHE A 197 -22.60 -8.77 -3.66
CA PHE A 197 -22.37 -10.17 -4.08
C PHE A 197 -22.99 -10.47 -5.44
N GLU A 198 -24.13 -9.84 -5.78
CA GLU A 198 -24.79 -10.04 -7.06
C GLU A 198 -23.98 -9.48 -8.22
N GLU A 199 -23.49 -8.24 -8.09
CA GLU A 199 -22.59 -7.64 -9.08
C GLU A 199 -21.30 -8.49 -9.21
N GLY A 200 -20.73 -8.88 -8.07
CA GLY A 200 -19.52 -9.72 -8.04
C GLY A 200 -19.72 -11.03 -8.82
N LEU A 201 -20.88 -11.68 -8.67
CA LEU A 201 -21.17 -12.93 -9.36
C LEU A 201 -21.32 -12.72 -10.88
N VAL A 202 -21.95 -11.61 -11.32
CA VAL A 202 -22.04 -11.26 -12.75
C VAL A 202 -20.65 -11.17 -13.38
N TYR A 203 -19.71 -10.45 -12.74
CA TYR A 203 -18.37 -10.28 -13.27
C TYR A 203 -17.49 -11.54 -13.15
N ALA A 204 -17.69 -12.34 -12.10
CA ALA A 204 -17.03 -13.65 -12.00
C ALA A 204 -17.45 -14.59 -13.14
N ARG A 205 -18.75 -14.61 -13.49
CA ARG A 205 -19.26 -15.38 -14.63
C ARG A 205 -18.79 -14.84 -15.98
N LEU A 206 -18.64 -13.51 -16.10
CA LEU A 206 -18.07 -12.92 -17.30
C LEU A 206 -16.60 -13.31 -17.47
N ALA A 207 -15.81 -13.29 -16.39
CA ALA A 207 -14.43 -13.77 -16.40
C ALA A 207 -14.36 -15.27 -16.76
N GLU A 208 -15.22 -16.10 -16.21
CA GLU A 208 -15.29 -17.54 -16.50
C GLU A 208 -15.50 -17.81 -18.01
N LYS A 209 -16.36 -17.05 -18.66
CA LYS A 209 -16.58 -17.14 -20.12
C LYS A 209 -15.37 -16.73 -20.96
N GLN A 210 -14.48 -15.91 -20.41
CA GLN A 210 -13.25 -15.49 -21.09
C GLN A 210 -12.09 -16.50 -20.96
N LEU A 211 -12.20 -17.49 -20.06
CA LEU A 211 -11.15 -18.47 -19.84
C LEU A 211 -10.78 -19.18 -21.14
N SER A 212 -9.49 -19.10 -21.46
CA SER A 212 -8.93 -19.70 -22.69
C SER A 212 -7.58 -20.33 -22.38
N PRO A 213 -7.06 -21.24 -23.23
CA PRO A 213 -5.71 -21.77 -23.09
C PRO A 213 -4.62 -20.68 -23.05
N ALA A 214 -4.82 -19.59 -23.79
CA ALA A 214 -3.89 -18.46 -23.81
C ALA A 214 -3.81 -17.77 -22.43
N ILE A 215 -4.95 -17.53 -21.76
CA ILE A 215 -5.00 -16.95 -20.41
C ILE A 215 -4.31 -17.87 -19.40
N ARG A 216 -4.56 -19.18 -19.47
CA ARG A 216 -3.90 -20.17 -18.60
C ARG A 216 -2.38 -20.21 -18.78
N GLN A 217 -1.91 -19.98 -20.00
CA GLN A 217 -0.48 -19.91 -20.30
C GLN A 217 0.14 -18.59 -19.82
N GLU A 218 -0.60 -17.48 -19.93
CA GLU A 218 -0.15 -16.16 -19.48
C GLU A 218 -0.09 -16.07 -17.96
N ASP A 219 -1.13 -16.53 -17.26
CA ASP A 219 -1.18 -16.61 -15.79
C ASP A 219 -1.78 -17.95 -15.34
N PRO A 220 -0.95 -18.93 -14.98
CA PRO A 220 -1.43 -20.22 -14.51
C PRO A 220 -2.29 -20.18 -13.23
N GLN A 221 -2.22 -19.08 -12.45
CA GLN A 221 -3.01 -18.91 -11.23
C GLN A 221 -4.36 -18.24 -11.49
N ALA A 222 -4.55 -17.62 -12.65
CA ALA A 222 -5.75 -16.82 -12.94
C ALA A 222 -7.05 -17.62 -12.79
N GLU A 223 -7.09 -18.84 -13.31
CA GLU A 223 -8.24 -19.75 -13.21
C GLU A 223 -8.51 -20.18 -11.75
N LEU A 224 -7.45 -20.52 -11.02
CA LEU A 224 -7.56 -20.87 -9.58
C LEU A 224 -8.15 -19.73 -8.75
N LEU A 225 -7.68 -18.50 -8.96
CA LEU A 225 -8.17 -17.32 -8.24
C LEU A 225 -9.62 -17.00 -8.61
N LEU A 226 -10.01 -17.20 -9.87
CA LEU A 226 -11.40 -17.06 -10.28
C LEU A 226 -12.31 -18.10 -9.58
N HIS A 227 -11.90 -19.36 -9.52
CA HIS A 227 -12.67 -20.40 -8.81
C HIS A 227 -12.82 -20.07 -7.32
N ARG A 228 -11.76 -19.55 -6.66
CA ARG A 228 -11.85 -19.07 -5.28
C ARG A 228 -12.86 -17.92 -5.14
N ASN A 229 -12.84 -16.93 -6.05
CA ASN A 229 -13.77 -15.82 -6.04
C ASN A 229 -15.21 -16.30 -6.25
N LEU A 230 -15.44 -17.26 -7.14
CA LEU A 230 -16.75 -17.90 -7.35
C LEU A 230 -17.25 -18.60 -6.08
N VAL A 231 -16.39 -19.36 -5.40
CA VAL A 231 -16.77 -19.99 -4.10
C VAL A 231 -17.24 -18.94 -3.10
N ASN A 232 -16.46 -17.87 -2.93
CA ASN A 232 -16.80 -16.82 -1.96
C ASN A 232 -18.16 -16.17 -2.29
N LEU A 233 -18.40 -15.84 -3.55
CA LEU A 233 -19.62 -15.17 -4.01
C LEU A 233 -20.83 -16.11 -3.97
N LEU A 234 -20.68 -17.36 -4.43
CA LEU A 234 -21.77 -18.35 -4.42
C LEU A 234 -22.19 -18.71 -3.00
N VAL A 235 -21.25 -18.81 -2.07
CA VAL A 235 -21.57 -19.01 -0.65
C VAL A 235 -22.32 -17.77 -0.11
N ALA A 236 -21.86 -16.57 -0.42
CA ALA A 236 -22.49 -15.34 0.06
C ALA A 236 -23.91 -15.13 -0.50
N THR A 237 -24.20 -15.62 -1.73
CA THR A 237 -25.53 -15.57 -2.39
C THR A 237 -26.39 -16.81 -2.08
N GLY A 238 -25.92 -17.74 -1.24
CA GLY A 238 -26.68 -18.94 -0.84
C GLY A 238 -26.62 -20.11 -1.82
N SER A 239 -25.87 -19.99 -2.94
CA SER A 239 -25.73 -21.05 -3.96
C SER A 239 -24.64 -22.09 -3.58
N VAL A 240 -24.74 -22.61 -2.36
CA VAL A 240 -23.70 -23.43 -1.73
C VAL A 240 -23.43 -24.75 -2.49
N ALA A 241 -24.45 -25.35 -3.14
CA ALA A 241 -24.27 -26.56 -3.93
C ALA A 241 -23.38 -26.34 -5.16
N GLU A 242 -23.50 -25.19 -5.82
CA GLU A 242 -22.66 -24.83 -6.96
C GLU A 242 -21.23 -24.49 -6.53
N ALA A 243 -21.06 -23.86 -5.35
CA ALA A 243 -19.76 -23.55 -4.78
C ALA A 243 -18.88 -24.79 -4.57
N GLU A 244 -19.46 -25.99 -4.35
CA GLU A 244 -18.71 -27.23 -4.20
C GLU A 244 -17.85 -27.55 -5.43
N HIS A 245 -18.43 -27.43 -6.62
CA HIS A 245 -17.72 -27.69 -7.87
C HIS A 245 -16.46 -26.79 -7.99
N HIS A 246 -16.63 -25.50 -7.74
CA HIS A 246 -15.52 -24.55 -7.83
C HIS A 246 -14.45 -24.79 -6.74
N ALA A 247 -14.86 -25.19 -5.53
CA ALA A 247 -13.92 -25.55 -4.46
C ALA A 247 -13.08 -26.80 -4.80
N LEU A 248 -13.68 -27.78 -5.48
CA LEU A 248 -12.97 -28.97 -5.96
C LEU A 248 -12.00 -28.64 -7.11
N GLU A 249 -12.44 -27.84 -8.09
CA GLU A 249 -11.60 -27.41 -9.20
C GLU A 249 -10.40 -26.56 -8.72
N ALA A 250 -10.61 -25.65 -7.74
CA ALA A 250 -9.51 -24.94 -7.09
C ALA A 250 -8.46 -25.89 -6.51
N GLY A 251 -8.92 -26.99 -5.84
CA GLY A 251 -8.01 -28.02 -5.32
C GLY A 251 -7.20 -28.73 -6.41
N ARG A 252 -7.86 -29.12 -7.51
CA ARG A 252 -7.22 -29.77 -8.66
C ARG A 252 -6.17 -28.87 -9.32
N LEU A 253 -6.52 -27.60 -9.55
CA LEU A 253 -5.62 -26.61 -10.14
C LEU A 253 -4.40 -26.35 -9.25
N ALA A 254 -4.63 -26.22 -7.93
CA ALA A 254 -3.52 -26.00 -6.99
C ALA A 254 -2.51 -27.14 -6.98
N GLN A 255 -2.97 -28.40 -7.10
CA GLN A 255 -2.07 -29.55 -7.24
C GLN A 255 -1.26 -29.49 -8.54
N ALA A 256 -1.87 -29.08 -9.64
CA ALA A 256 -1.18 -28.96 -10.93
C ALA A 256 -0.15 -27.80 -10.93
N ILE A 257 -0.46 -26.68 -10.28
CA ILE A 257 0.44 -25.52 -10.16
C ILE A 257 1.60 -25.82 -9.20
N GLY A 258 1.36 -26.53 -8.09
CA GLY A 258 2.38 -27.01 -7.17
C GLY A 258 3.05 -25.93 -6.31
N THR A 259 2.52 -24.71 -6.26
CA THR A 259 3.10 -23.63 -5.44
C THR A 259 2.39 -23.51 -4.08
N PRO A 260 3.12 -23.08 -3.01
CA PRO A 260 2.49 -22.83 -1.71
C PRO A 260 1.32 -21.84 -1.80
N ARG A 261 1.44 -20.78 -2.61
CA ARG A 261 0.38 -19.79 -2.82
C ARG A 261 -0.89 -20.39 -3.42
N ALA A 262 -0.73 -21.29 -4.40
CA ALA A 262 -1.86 -22.01 -4.98
C ALA A 262 -2.54 -22.94 -3.97
N ALA A 263 -1.75 -23.65 -3.16
CA ALA A 263 -2.27 -24.52 -2.09
C ALA A 263 -3.10 -23.74 -1.06
N VAL A 264 -2.65 -22.54 -0.68
CA VAL A 264 -3.39 -21.65 0.22
C VAL A 264 -4.71 -21.21 -0.40
N ALA A 265 -4.70 -20.72 -1.65
CA ALA A 265 -5.91 -20.24 -2.31
C ALA A 265 -6.98 -21.34 -2.41
N ALA A 266 -6.57 -22.57 -2.74
CA ALA A 266 -7.48 -23.72 -2.77
C ALA A 266 -7.98 -24.11 -1.37
N ALA A 267 -7.13 -24.06 -0.35
CA ALA A 267 -7.52 -24.38 1.02
C ALA A 267 -8.54 -23.37 1.55
N VAL A 268 -8.35 -22.08 1.28
CA VAL A 268 -9.29 -21.01 1.64
C VAL A 268 -10.64 -21.24 0.93
N ALA A 269 -10.64 -21.49 -0.40
CA ALA A 269 -11.87 -21.79 -1.13
C ALA A 269 -12.61 -22.99 -0.54
N ARG A 270 -11.90 -24.07 -0.27
CA ARG A 270 -12.51 -25.28 0.32
C ARG A 270 -13.05 -25.02 1.72
N ALA A 271 -12.30 -24.33 2.57
CA ALA A 271 -12.73 -23.99 3.92
C ALA A 271 -13.98 -23.08 3.92
N THR A 272 -14.06 -22.09 3.01
CA THR A 272 -15.24 -21.23 2.86
C THR A 272 -16.50 -22.09 2.57
N TRP A 273 -16.41 -23.05 1.67
CA TRP A 273 -17.52 -23.97 1.38
C TRP A 273 -17.82 -24.90 2.56
N GLU A 274 -16.80 -25.44 3.25
CA GLU A 274 -16.96 -26.31 4.41
C GLU A 274 -17.69 -25.58 5.56
N VAL A 275 -17.35 -24.32 5.82
CA VAL A 275 -18.06 -23.46 6.80
C VAL A 275 -19.52 -23.29 6.42
N ALA A 276 -19.81 -22.96 5.16
CA ALA A 276 -21.18 -22.76 4.68
C ALA A 276 -22.04 -24.04 4.75
N THR A 277 -21.41 -25.22 4.78
CA THR A 277 -22.09 -26.52 4.91
C THR A 277 -22.09 -27.06 6.36
N GLY A 278 -21.70 -26.26 7.35
CA GLY A 278 -21.64 -26.67 8.76
C GLY A 278 -20.48 -27.59 9.12
N ARG A 279 -19.52 -27.77 8.23
CA ARG A 279 -18.34 -28.66 8.41
C ARG A 279 -17.18 -27.91 9.05
N HIS A 280 -17.44 -27.19 10.15
CA HIS A 280 -16.50 -26.25 10.77
C HIS A 280 -15.18 -26.92 11.19
N GLU A 281 -15.21 -28.13 11.76
CA GLU A 281 -13.99 -28.85 12.18
C GLU A 281 -13.07 -29.18 11.01
N PHE A 282 -13.62 -29.56 9.85
CA PHE A 282 -12.82 -29.82 8.65
C PHE A 282 -12.19 -28.54 8.12
N ALA A 283 -12.96 -27.45 8.08
CA ALA A 283 -12.47 -26.14 7.66
C ALA A 283 -11.32 -25.67 8.57
N LEU A 284 -11.50 -25.72 9.89
CA LEU A 284 -10.50 -25.29 10.87
C LEU A 284 -9.24 -26.15 10.81
N THR A 285 -9.37 -27.49 10.75
CA THR A 285 -8.22 -28.39 10.59
C THR A 285 -7.42 -28.09 9.33
N ARG A 286 -8.10 -27.77 8.21
CA ARG A 286 -7.48 -27.40 6.94
C ARG A 286 -6.73 -26.08 7.05
N LEU A 287 -7.37 -25.06 7.65
CA LEU A 287 -6.81 -23.73 7.81
C LEU A 287 -5.62 -23.73 8.77
N ASP A 288 -5.70 -24.47 9.87
CA ASP A 288 -4.59 -24.63 10.82
C ASP A 288 -3.34 -25.21 10.14
N LYS A 289 -3.52 -26.23 9.30
CA LYS A 289 -2.42 -26.80 8.52
C LYS A 289 -1.80 -25.80 7.53
N VAL A 290 -2.63 -24.98 6.91
CA VAL A 290 -2.18 -23.98 5.94
C VAL A 290 -1.54 -22.78 6.63
N ILE A 291 -2.04 -22.36 7.79
CA ILE A 291 -1.41 -21.33 8.62
C ILE A 291 0.03 -21.73 8.95
N GLU A 292 0.26 -22.97 9.39
CA GLU A 292 1.61 -23.47 9.69
C GLU A 292 2.54 -23.38 8.46
N THR A 293 2.08 -23.81 7.29
CA THR A 293 2.86 -23.72 6.05
C THR A 293 3.04 -22.29 5.53
N SER A 294 2.14 -21.40 5.89
CA SER A 294 2.12 -20.01 5.38
C SER A 294 2.94 -19.04 6.23
N ARG A 295 3.45 -19.44 7.40
CA ARG A 295 4.21 -18.54 8.30
C ARG A 295 5.41 -17.88 7.64
N GLY A 296 5.99 -18.51 6.61
CA GLY A 296 7.05 -17.93 5.78
C GLY A 296 6.55 -17.11 4.58
N LEU A 297 5.24 -16.96 4.40
CA LEU A 297 4.63 -16.33 3.23
C LEU A 297 3.61 -15.26 3.67
N PRO A 298 4.04 -14.02 3.93
CA PRO A 298 3.23 -12.99 4.60
C PRO A 298 1.84 -12.74 3.99
N ALA A 299 1.74 -12.62 2.67
CA ALA A 299 0.47 -12.34 1.99
C ALA A 299 -0.54 -13.51 2.13
N THR A 300 -0.05 -14.75 2.05
CA THR A 300 -0.88 -15.95 2.16
C THR A 300 -1.34 -16.21 3.59
N LEU A 301 -0.50 -15.92 4.59
CA LEU A 301 -0.83 -16.04 6.00
C LEU A 301 -1.99 -15.11 6.38
N ARG A 302 -1.95 -13.86 5.91
CA ARG A 302 -3.04 -12.90 6.12
C ARG A 302 -4.40 -13.43 5.64
N GLU A 303 -4.45 -13.91 4.39
CA GLU A 303 -5.69 -14.43 3.79
C GLU A 303 -6.24 -15.64 4.58
N THR A 304 -5.36 -16.54 4.98
CA THR A 304 -5.72 -17.73 5.73
C THR A 304 -6.24 -17.38 7.12
N LEU A 305 -5.61 -16.44 7.83
CA LEU A 305 -6.06 -15.99 9.16
C LEU A 305 -7.44 -15.32 9.08
N VAL A 306 -7.70 -14.48 8.05
CA VAL A 306 -9.04 -13.89 7.84
C VAL A 306 -10.10 -14.98 7.66
N CYS A 307 -9.82 -16.02 6.87
CA CYS A 307 -10.75 -17.13 6.69
C CYS A 307 -10.94 -17.93 7.99
N ALA A 308 -9.86 -18.16 8.76
CA ALA A 308 -9.92 -18.87 10.04
C ALA A 308 -10.73 -18.11 11.09
N ILE A 309 -10.60 -16.78 11.17
CA ILE A 309 -11.43 -15.94 12.06
C ILE A 309 -12.92 -16.17 11.76
N ARG A 310 -13.31 -16.07 10.49
CA ARG A 310 -14.71 -16.30 10.07
C ARG A 310 -15.19 -17.72 10.38
N ALA A 311 -14.32 -18.71 10.22
CA ALA A 311 -14.64 -20.10 10.53
C ALA A 311 -14.87 -20.32 12.04
N GLU A 312 -14.02 -19.71 12.91
CA GLU A 312 -14.18 -19.77 14.36
C GLU A 312 -15.45 -19.02 14.83
N GLU A 313 -15.74 -17.84 14.27
CA GLU A 313 -16.97 -17.09 14.54
C GLU A 313 -18.21 -17.91 14.17
N SER A 314 -18.22 -18.51 12.98
CA SER A 314 -19.33 -19.36 12.52
C SER A 314 -19.48 -20.65 13.33
N ALA A 315 -18.39 -21.17 13.91
CA ALA A 315 -18.38 -22.32 14.80
C ALA A 315 -18.81 -21.97 16.23
N GLY A 316 -19.04 -20.69 16.55
CA GLY A 316 -19.39 -20.24 17.89
C GLY A 316 -18.21 -20.21 18.87
N ASN A 317 -16.97 -20.06 18.38
CA ASN A 317 -15.72 -20.04 19.15
C ASN A 317 -15.13 -18.63 19.28
N PRO A 318 -15.77 -17.67 19.99
CA PRO A 318 -15.34 -16.27 19.99
C PRO A 318 -13.95 -16.05 20.59
N GLU A 319 -13.54 -16.87 21.56
CA GLU A 319 -12.21 -16.77 22.17
C GLU A 319 -11.10 -17.15 21.17
N ARG A 320 -11.31 -18.21 20.38
CA ARG A 320 -10.36 -18.63 19.35
C ARG A 320 -10.36 -17.65 18.18
N ALA A 321 -11.51 -17.11 17.78
CA ALA A 321 -11.61 -16.05 16.80
C ALA A 321 -10.79 -14.82 17.23
N LEU A 322 -10.88 -14.41 18.50
CA LEU A 322 -10.10 -13.32 19.06
C LEU A 322 -8.59 -13.61 19.04
N MET A 323 -8.17 -14.83 19.38
CA MET A 323 -6.75 -15.22 19.29
C MET A 323 -6.23 -15.13 17.86
N ARG A 324 -7.03 -15.59 16.87
CA ARG A 324 -6.67 -15.46 15.44
C ARG A 324 -6.62 -14.00 14.98
N MET A 325 -7.50 -13.16 15.48
CA MET A 325 -7.49 -11.71 15.18
C MET A 325 -6.25 -11.05 15.75
N GLN A 326 -5.79 -11.42 16.95
CA GLN A 326 -4.53 -10.96 17.52
C GLN A 326 -3.32 -11.45 16.69
N GLU A 327 -3.30 -12.72 16.28
CA GLU A 327 -2.25 -13.28 15.41
C GLU A 327 -2.21 -12.53 14.06
N LEU A 328 -3.36 -12.22 13.47
CA LEU A 328 -3.47 -11.42 12.26
C LEU A 328 -2.93 -10.01 12.47
N SER A 329 -3.31 -9.35 13.57
CA SER A 329 -2.81 -8.03 13.92
C SER A 329 -1.28 -8.02 14.08
N ASP A 330 -0.72 -8.98 14.80
CA ASP A 330 0.73 -9.12 14.98
C ASP A 330 1.46 -9.41 13.67
N HIS A 331 0.83 -10.18 12.79
CA HIS A 331 1.40 -10.47 11.47
C HIS A 331 1.42 -9.22 10.59
N ILE A 332 0.31 -8.47 10.52
CA ILE A 332 0.22 -7.23 9.75
C ILE A 332 1.21 -6.19 10.31
N TYR A 333 1.30 -6.07 11.63
CA TYR A 333 2.23 -5.19 12.33
C TYR A 333 3.68 -5.47 11.93
N ARG A 334 4.14 -6.72 12.07
CA ARG A 334 5.52 -7.11 11.70
C ARG A 334 5.79 -6.91 10.22
N ALA A 335 4.84 -7.27 9.35
CA ALA A 335 4.99 -7.10 7.91
C ALA A 335 5.05 -5.61 7.50
N ALA A 336 4.35 -4.73 8.22
CA ALA A 336 4.41 -3.30 7.98
C ALA A 336 5.76 -2.71 8.39
N ILE A 337 6.25 -3.04 9.60
CA ILE A 337 7.59 -2.62 10.06
C ILE A 337 8.68 -3.12 9.10
N GLU A 338 8.62 -4.38 8.71
CA GLU A 338 9.60 -4.97 7.79
C GLU A 338 9.58 -4.28 6.42
N ARG A 339 8.40 -3.89 5.92
CA ARG A 339 8.29 -3.13 4.67
C ARG A 339 8.93 -1.75 4.78
N VAL A 340 8.73 -1.04 5.89
CA VAL A 340 9.36 0.27 6.11
C VAL A 340 10.88 0.13 6.20
N LYS A 341 11.38 -0.78 7.04
CA LYS A 341 12.82 -1.04 7.19
C LYS A 341 13.48 -1.43 5.86
N ASN A 342 12.84 -2.32 5.11
CA ASN A 342 13.33 -2.75 3.80
C ASN A 342 13.36 -1.60 2.78
N ARG A 343 12.38 -0.71 2.82
CA ARG A 343 12.34 0.43 1.92
C ARG A 343 13.45 1.43 2.23
N VAL A 344 13.63 1.78 3.50
CA VAL A 344 14.71 2.67 3.94
C VAL A 344 16.09 2.10 3.58
N GLU A 345 16.30 0.79 3.81
CA GLU A 345 17.55 0.11 3.44
C GLU A 345 17.81 0.11 1.93
N LEU A 346 16.79 -0.15 1.13
CA LEU A 346 16.90 -0.11 -0.34
C LEU A 346 17.25 1.30 -0.84
N GLU A 347 16.63 2.35 -0.30
CA GLU A 347 16.95 3.74 -0.65
C GLU A 347 18.40 4.11 -0.22
N ARG A 348 18.88 3.57 0.90
CA ARG A 348 20.26 3.72 1.34
C ARG A 348 21.24 3.03 0.37
N LEU A 349 21.00 1.77 0.03
CA LEU A 349 21.82 1.00 -0.91
C LEU A 349 21.87 1.66 -2.29
N PHE A 350 20.75 2.26 -2.74
CA PHE A 350 20.73 3.03 -3.99
C PHE A 350 21.65 4.26 -3.96
N ARG A 351 21.73 4.95 -2.82
CA ARG A 351 22.63 6.11 -2.65
C ARG A 351 24.11 5.69 -2.58
N GLU A 352 24.39 4.59 -1.87
CA GLU A 352 25.77 4.10 -1.73
C GLU A 352 26.31 3.46 -3.02
N ALA A 353 25.43 2.86 -3.84
CA ALA A 353 25.81 2.25 -5.12
C ALA A 353 25.94 3.26 -6.27
N ALA A 354 25.43 4.47 -6.12
CA ALA A 354 25.50 5.51 -7.14
C ALA A 354 26.70 6.43 -6.87
N PRO A 355 27.67 6.55 -7.80
CA PRO A 355 28.71 7.57 -7.70
C PRO A 355 28.08 8.96 -7.62
N GLU A 356 28.62 9.83 -6.76
CA GLU A 356 28.23 11.25 -6.73
C GLU A 356 28.35 11.83 -8.14
N GLY A 357 27.22 12.34 -8.68
CA GLY A 357 27.16 12.94 -10.02
C GLY A 357 26.75 12.01 -11.15
N ASP A 358 26.24 10.80 -10.88
CA ASP A 358 25.68 9.97 -11.94
C ASP A 358 24.39 10.59 -12.48
N ALA A 359 24.48 11.12 -13.72
CA ALA A 359 23.39 11.80 -14.42
C ALA A 359 22.11 10.94 -14.52
N PHE A 360 22.23 9.62 -14.48
CA PHE A 360 21.13 8.67 -14.51
C PHE A 360 20.31 8.69 -13.20
N VAL A 361 21.00 8.62 -12.06
CA VAL A 361 20.34 8.64 -10.74
C VAL A 361 19.73 10.03 -10.50
N GLU A 362 20.41 11.09 -10.92
CA GLU A 362 19.88 12.46 -10.84
C GLU A 362 18.74 12.70 -11.83
N GLN A 363 18.77 12.09 -13.02
CA GLN A 363 17.69 12.21 -14.02
C GLN A 363 16.45 11.42 -13.61
N GLU A 364 16.59 10.20 -13.07
CA GLU A 364 15.45 9.42 -12.54
C GLU A 364 14.91 10.07 -11.27
N ARG A 365 15.76 10.60 -10.44
CA ARG A 365 15.39 11.42 -9.28
C ARG A 365 14.69 12.71 -9.72
N ALA A 366 15.19 13.41 -10.72
CA ALA A 366 14.57 14.61 -11.28
C ALA A 366 13.25 14.31 -12.00
N ARG A 367 13.13 13.16 -12.68
CA ARG A 367 11.90 12.72 -13.37
C ARG A 367 10.79 12.35 -12.36
N LEU A 368 11.15 11.71 -11.25
CA LEU A 368 10.24 11.39 -10.16
C LEU A 368 9.92 12.64 -9.30
N THR A 369 10.81 13.64 -9.28
CA THR A 369 10.64 14.88 -8.51
C THR A 369 10.20 16.07 -9.34
N ALA A 370 10.35 16.06 -10.67
CA ALA A 370 9.96 17.18 -11.55
C ALA A 370 8.44 17.49 -11.56
N ARG A 371 7.62 16.64 -10.94
CA ARG A 371 6.18 16.87 -10.73
C ARG A 371 5.80 17.24 -9.30
N ILE A 372 6.73 17.20 -8.34
CA ILE A 372 6.45 17.53 -6.92
C ILE A 372 7.73 18.12 -6.32
N GLU A 373 7.89 19.46 -6.35
CA GLU A 373 8.78 20.34 -5.59
C GLU A 373 10.30 20.07 -5.43
N PRO A 374 11.10 21.12 -5.05
CA PRO A 374 12.54 21.14 -5.22
C PRO A 374 13.33 20.19 -4.30
N PRO A 375 14.55 19.78 -4.72
CA PRO A 375 15.29 18.66 -4.13
C PRO A 375 16.05 19.07 -2.85
N ARG A 376 15.41 19.02 -1.69
CA ARG A 376 16.09 19.21 -0.39
C ARG A 376 15.84 18.12 0.65
N GLU A 377 15.00 17.13 0.36
CA GLU A 377 14.67 16.07 1.33
C GLU A 377 15.42 14.77 1.03
N PRO A 378 15.95 14.05 2.05
CA PRO A 378 16.54 12.74 1.86
C PRO A 378 15.53 11.76 1.24
N GLY A 379 15.97 10.88 0.32
CA GLY A 379 15.10 9.90 -0.33
C GLY A 379 14.33 8.99 0.65
N GLU A 380 14.89 8.75 1.85
CA GLU A 380 14.25 8.05 2.96
C GLU A 380 12.98 8.76 3.44
N TRP A 381 13.01 10.07 3.60
CA TRP A 381 11.87 10.84 4.04
C TRP A 381 10.69 10.72 3.07
N LYS A 382 10.95 10.92 1.77
CA LYS A 382 9.91 10.78 0.73
C LYS A 382 9.35 9.37 0.64
N ALA A 383 10.18 8.34 0.85
CA ALA A 383 9.70 6.96 0.90
C ALA A 383 8.74 6.73 2.07
N LEU A 384 9.04 7.29 3.25
CA LEU A 384 8.17 7.21 4.43
C LEU A 384 6.87 7.99 4.24
N GLU A 385 6.92 9.21 3.67
CA GLU A 385 5.71 9.97 3.32
C GLU A 385 4.79 9.20 2.38
N ARG A 386 5.33 8.59 1.32
CA ARG A 386 4.54 7.74 0.41
C ARG A 386 3.92 6.53 1.09
N MET A 387 4.60 5.95 2.08
CA MET A 387 4.05 4.85 2.86
C MET A 387 2.93 5.32 3.78
N ALA A 388 3.07 6.49 4.42
CA ALA A 388 2.02 7.10 5.22
C ALA A 388 0.81 7.46 4.36
N GLN A 389 1.01 8.03 3.16
CA GLN A 389 -0.06 8.31 2.19
C GLN A 389 -0.77 7.02 1.75
N ALA A 390 -0.02 5.96 1.46
CA ALA A 390 -0.60 4.67 1.10
C ALA A 390 -1.42 4.05 2.25
N ALA A 391 -0.99 4.23 3.49
CA ALA A 391 -1.75 3.81 4.66
C ALA A 391 -3.05 4.63 4.81
N ALA A 392 -3.00 5.93 4.55
CA ALA A 392 -4.13 6.83 4.60
C ALA A 392 -5.22 6.53 3.56
N LEU A 393 -4.90 5.95 2.40
CA LEU A 393 -5.88 5.53 1.38
C LEU A 393 -6.96 4.57 1.92
N ARG A 394 -6.79 4.01 3.10
CA ARG A 394 -7.77 3.12 3.74
C ARG A 394 -8.96 3.87 4.35
N PHE A 395 -8.78 5.14 4.71
CA PHE A 395 -9.80 5.98 5.36
C PHE A 395 -9.94 7.36 4.69
N ASP A 396 -8.93 7.86 3.99
CA ASP A 396 -8.98 9.09 3.20
C ASP A 396 -8.74 8.78 1.72
N PRO A 397 -9.78 8.81 0.86
CA PRO A 397 -9.64 8.55 -0.58
C PRO A 397 -8.71 9.52 -1.31
N THR A 398 -8.45 10.69 -0.74
CA THR A 398 -7.56 11.70 -1.33
C THR A 398 -6.09 11.44 -1.02
N ALA A 399 -5.78 10.58 -0.04
CA ALA A 399 -4.45 10.35 0.53
C ALA A 399 -3.75 11.63 1.04
N ARG A 400 -4.52 12.73 1.26
CA ARG A 400 -3.97 14.03 1.67
C ARG A 400 -4.12 14.34 3.16
N HIS A 401 -4.71 13.44 3.94
CA HIS A 401 -4.87 13.60 5.39
C HIS A 401 -3.56 14.03 6.08
N GLY A 402 -2.47 13.29 5.88
CA GLY A 402 -1.17 13.62 6.46
C GLY A 402 -0.63 15.00 6.03
N GLU A 403 -0.86 15.42 4.79
CA GLU A 403 -0.48 16.74 4.30
C GLU A 403 -1.29 17.85 5.00
N ARG A 404 -2.61 17.69 5.13
CA ARG A 404 -3.50 18.64 5.81
C ARG A 404 -3.16 18.76 7.29
N VAL A 405 -3.02 17.62 7.99
CA VAL A 405 -2.61 17.59 9.40
C VAL A 405 -1.24 18.24 9.60
N GLY A 406 -0.28 17.96 8.70
CA GLY A 406 1.03 18.60 8.73
C GLY A 406 0.97 20.11 8.58
N ALA A 407 0.19 20.64 7.65
CA ALA A 407 -0.01 22.07 7.44
C ALA A 407 -0.66 22.75 8.65
N LEU A 408 -1.75 22.17 9.17
CA LEU A 408 -2.42 22.66 10.39
C LEU A 408 -1.50 22.66 11.60
N THR A 409 -0.73 21.58 11.78
CA THR A 409 0.20 21.46 12.92
C THR A 409 1.32 22.49 12.83
N GLN A 410 1.84 22.77 11.64
CA GLN A 410 2.84 23.81 11.43
C GLN A 410 2.26 25.20 11.77
N ALA A 411 1.10 25.53 11.22
CA ALA A 411 0.45 26.81 11.47
C ALA A 411 0.17 27.01 12.96
N LEU A 412 -0.36 25.97 13.63
CA LEU A 412 -0.60 25.97 15.06
C LEU A 412 0.71 26.12 15.88
N ALA A 413 1.79 25.46 15.48
CA ALA A 413 3.09 25.61 16.13
C ALA A 413 3.56 27.06 16.09
N ALA A 414 3.45 27.73 14.94
CA ALA A 414 3.77 29.15 14.80
C ALA A 414 2.83 30.04 15.63
N ALA A 415 1.52 29.79 15.63
CA ALA A 415 0.54 30.49 16.47
C ALA A 415 0.82 30.31 17.98
N CYS A 416 1.46 29.19 18.35
CA CYS A 416 1.95 28.93 19.70
C CYS A 416 3.32 29.57 20.01
N GLY A 417 3.88 30.40 19.12
CA GLY A 417 5.12 31.13 19.31
C GLY A 417 6.39 30.27 19.13
N ILE A 418 6.28 29.13 18.43
CA ILE A 418 7.44 28.34 18.03
C ILE A 418 8.08 29.01 16.81
N ASP A 419 9.41 29.03 16.74
CA ASP A 419 10.11 29.67 15.63
C ASP A 419 9.75 29.03 14.27
N PRO A 420 9.84 29.80 13.15
CA PRO A 420 9.36 29.33 11.84
C PRO A 420 10.01 28.04 11.36
N LEU A 421 11.34 27.90 11.53
CA LEU A 421 12.06 26.69 11.07
C LEU A 421 11.61 25.45 11.88
N ARG A 422 11.49 25.59 13.19
CA ARG A 422 11.02 24.50 14.05
C ARG A 422 9.54 24.17 13.82
N SER A 423 8.71 25.16 13.51
CA SER A 423 7.32 24.97 13.13
C SER A 423 7.22 24.16 11.82
N LEU A 424 8.05 24.48 10.83
CA LEU A 424 8.16 23.71 9.58
C LEU A 424 8.58 22.25 9.86
N GLU A 425 9.61 22.02 10.67
CA GLU A 425 10.06 20.67 11.03
C GLU A 425 8.93 19.86 11.71
N ILE A 426 8.18 20.49 12.62
CA ILE A 426 7.03 19.85 13.29
C ILE A 426 5.93 19.51 12.27
N GLY A 427 5.59 20.42 11.37
CA GLY A 427 4.62 20.17 10.32
C GLY A 427 4.99 19.03 9.40
N LEU A 428 6.24 19.01 8.91
CA LEU A 428 6.76 17.92 8.09
C LEU A 428 6.73 16.57 8.85
N ALA A 429 7.15 16.57 10.12
CA ALA A 429 7.17 15.37 10.94
C ALA A 429 5.73 14.84 11.20
N SER A 430 4.75 15.73 11.35
CA SER A 430 3.35 15.36 11.54
C SER A 430 2.72 14.66 10.34
N ARG A 431 3.27 14.82 9.13
CA ARG A 431 2.81 14.07 7.94
C ARG A 431 2.96 12.55 8.09
N LEU A 432 3.82 12.10 9.00
CA LEU A 432 4.10 10.69 9.25
C LEU A 432 3.36 10.12 10.47
N HIS A 433 2.48 10.90 11.15
CA HIS A 433 1.86 10.48 12.40
C HIS A 433 1.14 9.13 12.29
N ASP A 434 0.50 8.89 11.17
CA ASP A 434 -0.32 7.70 10.87
C ASP A 434 0.40 6.61 10.05
N ILE A 435 1.74 6.69 9.89
CA ILE A 435 2.48 5.67 9.13
C ILE A 435 2.21 4.25 9.66
N GLY A 436 1.98 4.11 10.96
CA GLY A 436 1.65 2.85 11.62
C GLY A 436 0.29 2.28 11.25
N MET A 437 -0.61 3.04 10.61
CA MET A 437 -1.88 2.53 10.07
C MET A 437 -1.67 1.39 9.08
N ALA A 438 -0.49 1.31 8.45
CA ALA A 438 -0.09 0.16 7.64
C ALA A 438 -0.13 -1.19 8.41
N SER A 439 -0.07 -1.17 9.74
CA SER A 439 -0.12 -2.34 10.62
C SER A 439 -1.53 -2.71 11.09
N VAL A 440 -2.53 -1.86 10.86
CA VAL A 440 -3.90 -2.10 11.33
C VAL A 440 -4.63 -3.04 10.38
N PRO A 441 -5.38 -4.04 10.86
CA PRO A 441 -6.20 -4.90 10.01
C PRO A 441 -7.22 -4.09 9.21
N GLU A 442 -7.45 -4.50 7.97
CA GLU A 442 -8.24 -3.77 6.97
C GLU A 442 -9.66 -3.44 7.43
N GLY A 443 -10.38 -4.40 8.01
CA GLY A 443 -11.73 -4.20 8.51
C GLY A 443 -11.83 -3.23 9.70
N ILE A 444 -10.70 -2.91 10.35
CA ILE A 444 -10.60 -1.93 11.44
C ILE A 444 -10.15 -0.58 10.91
N ALA A 445 -9.22 -0.57 9.93
CA ALA A 445 -8.68 0.65 9.33
C ALA A 445 -9.67 1.36 8.40
N ALA A 446 -10.46 0.59 7.65
CA ALA A 446 -11.32 1.11 6.57
C ALA A 446 -12.61 1.78 7.03
N GLY A 447 -12.85 1.91 8.28
CA GLY A 447 -14.04 2.59 8.70
C GLY A 447 -14.26 2.57 10.18
N HIS A 448 -14.30 3.72 10.71
CA HIS A 448 -15.17 3.98 11.81
C HIS A 448 -14.54 3.73 13.18
N ALA A 449 -14.83 4.63 14.07
CA ALA A 449 -14.51 4.46 15.48
C ALA A 449 -14.71 3.00 15.90
N PRO A 450 -13.70 2.36 16.50
CA PRO A 450 -13.76 0.96 16.90
C PRO A 450 -15.01 0.71 17.74
N ARG A 451 -15.84 -0.26 17.35
CA ARG A 451 -17.13 -0.50 17.98
C ARG A 451 -17.03 -1.22 19.31
N ASN A 452 -15.93 -1.97 19.51
CA ASN A 452 -15.70 -2.71 20.74
C ASN A 452 -14.28 -2.46 21.31
N PRO A 453 -14.05 -2.80 22.60
CA PRO A 453 -12.75 -2.54 23.26
C PRO A 453 -11.55 -3.22 22.59
N VAL A 454 -11.75 -4.36 21.91
CA VAL A 454 -10.69 -5.11 21.24
C VAL A 454 -10.30 -4.40 19.95
N GLU A 455 -11.29 -4.06 19.12
CA GLU A 455 -11.07 -3.31 17.88
C GLU A 455 -10.39 -1.95 18.17
N ARG A 456 -10.81 -1.28 19.24
CA ARG A 456 -10.18 -0.04 19.68
C ARG A 456 -8.70 -0.25 20.02
N ARG A 457 -8.35 -1.27 20.78
CA ARG A 457 -6.94 -1.57 21.08
C ARG A 457 -6.14 -1.87 19.83
N LEU A 458 -6.70 -2.67 18.91
CA LEU A 458 -6.04 -2.99 17.64
C LEU A 458 -5.85 -1.75 16.76
N TYR A 459 -6.83 -0.84 16.75
CA TYR A 459 -6.71 0.45 16.06
C TYR A 459 -5.60 1.30 16.68
N LEU A 460 -5.59 1.51 18.00
CA LEU A 460 -4.60 2.36 18.68
C LEU A 460 -3.16 1.84 18.59
N ARG A 461 -2.96 0.54 18.28
CA ARG A 461 -1.62 -0.01 18.04
C ARG A 461 -0.88 0.67 16.88
N HIS A 462 -1.56 1.40 15.98
CA HIS A 462 -0.84 2.14 14.94
C HIS A 462 0.08 3.21 15.52
N ALA A 463 -0.25 3.83 16.64
CA ALA A 463 0.63 4.79 17.29
C ALA A 463 1.95 4.14 17.77
N GLU A 464 1.86 2.96 18.41
CA GLU A 464 3.04 2.17 18.79
C GLU A 464 3.83 1.72 17.55
N ALA A 465 3.13 1.19 16.54
CA ALA A 465 3.74 0.74 15.29
C ALA A 465 4.47 1.86 14.56
N GLY A 466 3.83 3.04 14.46
CA GLY A 466 4.45 4.22 13.86
C GLY A 466 5.72 4.65 14.60
N GLY A 467 5.65 4.68 15.93
CA GLY A 467 6.81 4.94 16.77
C GLY A 467 7.95 3.93 16.54
N GLU A 468 7.63 2.63 16.45
CA GLU A 468 8.62 1.58 16.21
C GLU A 468 9.19 1.62 14.78
N MET A 469 8.35 1.88 13.77
CA MET A 469 8.79 2.03 12.38
C MET A 469 9.82 3.15 12.20
N LEU A 470 9.72 4.21 12.99
CA LEU A 470 10.58 5.39 12.92
C LEU A 470 11.73 5.36 13.96
N ASN A 471 11.83 4.31 14.79
CA ASN A 471 12.77 4.28 15.92
C ASN A 471 14.24 4.09 15.48
N ASP A 472 14.52 3.43 14.37
CA ASP A 472 15.88 3.24 13.84
C ASP A 472 16.40 4.46 13.06
N ALA A 473 15.70 5.59 13.13
CA ALA A 473 16.05 6.81 12.43
C ALA A 473 17.25 7.50 13.09
N HIS A 474 18.29 7.72 12.32
CA HIS A 474 19.47 8.50 12.76
C HIS A 474 19.31 10.01 12.52
N HIS A 475 18.21 10.41 11.86
CA HIS A 475 17.97 11.81 11.52
C HIS A 475 17.07 12.48 12.57
N PRO A 476 17.43 13.67 13.10
CA PRO A 476 16.64 14.35 14.16
C PRO A 476 15.17 14.57 13.83
N ARG A 477 14.83 14.82 12.56
CA ARG A 477 13.44 14.99 12.11
C ARG A 477 12.65 13.67 12.17
N LEU A 478 13.29 12.53 11.91
CA LEU A 478 12.63 11.23 12.04
C LEU A 478 12.39 10.85 13.51
N LEU A 479 13.28 11.24 14.41
CA LEU A 479 13.03 11.10 15.84
C LEU A 479 11.86 11.96 16.31
N LEU A 480 11.72 13.17 15.74
CA LEU A 480 10.56 14.01 15.99
C LEU A 480 9.26 13.37 15.47
N ALA A 481 9.29 12.80 14.26
CA ALA A 481 8.16 12.08 13.67
C ALA A 481 7.80 10.83 14.48
N ARG A 482 8.80 10.10 15.00
CA ARG A 482 8.61 8.97 15.92
C ARG A 482 7.80 9.39 17.16
N ASP A 483 8.21 10.47 17.80
CA ASP A 483 7.55 10.95 19.02
C ASP A 483 6.11 11.42 18.71
N ILE A 484 5.90 12.07 17.58
CA ILE A 484 4.55 12.47 17.15
C ILE A 484 3.70 11.21 16.88
N ALA A 485 4.18 10.26 16.07
CA ALA A 485 3.47 9.03 15.75
C ALA A 485 3.11 8.22 17.00
N HIS A 486 4.01 8.15 17.97
CA HIS A 486 3.79 7.37 19.18
C HIS A 486 2.79 8.01 20.14
N TYR A 487 2.72 9.36 20.21
CA TYR A 487 1.98 10.09 21.26
C TYR A 487 0.78 10.90 20.77
N HIS A 488 0.44 10.94 19.46
CA HIS A 488 -0.67 11.77 18.97
C HIS A 488 -2.06 11.34 19.48
N HIS A 489 -2.20 10.13 20.01
CA HIS A 489 -3.40 9.65 20.70
C HIS A 489 -3.30 9.69 22.24
N ALA A 490 -2.24 10.29 22.80
CA ALA A 490 -2.15 10.50 24.23
C ALA A 490 -3.08 11.64 24.65
N HIS A 491 -3.86 11.43 25.70
CA HIS A 491 -4.77 12.42 26.26
C HIS A 491 -4.09 13.25 27.35
N TRP A 492 -4.45 14.52 27.43
CA TRP A 492 -3.90 15.42 28.44
C TRP A 492 -4.09 14.91 29.86
N ASP A 493 -5.20 14.26 30.15
CA ASP A 493 -5.53 13.69 31.47
C ASP A 493 -4.89 12.31 31.75
N GLY A 494 -4.13 11.75 30.79
CA GLY A 494 -3.46 10.45 30.90
C GLY A 494 -4.34 9.24 30.61
N THR A 495 -5.58 9.42 30.15
CA THR A 495 -6.50 8.31 29.78
C THR A 495 -6.35 7.84 28.34
N GLY A 496 -5.44 8.46 27.56
CA GLY A 496 -5.22 8.17 26.16
C GLY A 496 -4.29 6.98 25.92
N HIS A 497 -3.72 6.94 24.72
CA HIS A 497 -2.77 5.90 24.33
C HIS A 497 -1.43 6.52 23.86
N PRO A 498 -0.28 6.13 24.43
CA PRO A 498 -0.11 5.10 25.49
C PRO A 498 -0.70 5.54 26.85
N GLU A 499 -1.20 4.54 27.60
CA GLU A 499 -1.82 4.79 28.90
C GLU A 499 -0.83 5.40 29.91
N HIS A 500 -1.35 6.21 30.83
CA HIS A 500 -0.59 6.83 31.93
C HIS A 500 0.41 7.91 31.53
N VAL A 501 0.41 8.35 30.26
CA VAL A 501 1.20 9.48 29.81
C VAL A 501 0.25 10.67 29.60
N GLY A 502 0.42 11.72 30.41
CA GLY A 502 -0.49 12.87 30.37
C GLY A 502 0.23 14.20 30.61
N GLY A 503 -0.50 15.29 30.40
CA GLY A 503 -0.02 16.64 30.62
C GLY A 503 1.24 16.98 29.81
N ARG A 504 2.20 17.59 30.47
CA ARG A 504 3.48 17.98 29.84
C ARG A 504 4.45 16.84 29.62
N ALA A 505 4.15 15.62 30.09
CA ALA A 505 4.93 14.43 29.73
C ALA A 505 4.72 14.01 28.26
N ILE A 506 3.57 14.41 27.67
CA ILE A 506 3.34 14.25 26.22
C ILE A 506 4.23 15.25 25.48
N PRO A 507 5.05 14.84 24.50
CA PRO A 507 5.84 15.76 23.69
C PRO A 507 4.98 16.87 23.07
N ARG A 508 5.43 18.13 23.18
CA ARG A 508 4.63 19.27 22.67
C ARG A 508 4.24 19.14 21.20
N PRO A 509 5.11 18.65 20.28
CA PRO A 509 4.73 18.40 18.89
C PRO A 509 3.57 17.41 18.74
N ALA A 510 3.51 16.36 19.55
CA ALA A 510 2.41 15.40 19.52
C ALA A 510 1.10 16.00 20.02
N ARG A 511 1.14 16.88 21.04
CA ARG A 511 -0.05 17.62 21.52
C ARG A 511 -0.61 18.56 20.45
N LEU A 512 0.26 19.21 19.66
CA LEU A 512 -0.13 20.05 18.53
C LEU A 512 -0.77 19.19 17.41
N CYS A 513 -0.14 18.07 17.08
CA CYS A 513 -0.63 17.14 16.07
C CYS A 513 -2.00 16.56 16.44
N ALA A 514 -2.22 16.16 17.70
CA ALA A 514 -3.49 15.61 18.18
C ALA A 514 -4.68 16.56 17.97
N VAL A 515 -4.49 17.87 18.15
CA VAL A 515 -5.53 18.88 17.91
C VAL A 515 -5.80 19.00 16.40
N ALA A 516 -4.76 19.08 15.58
CA ALA A 516 -4.86 19.21 14.13
C ALA A 516 -5.50 17.98 13.49
N ASP A 517 -5.09 16.79 13.90
CA ASP A 517 -5.59 15.49 13.44
C ASP A 517 -7.09 15.34 13.74
N THR A 518 -7.49 15.57 15.00
CA THR A 518 -8.91 15.50 15.38
C THR A 518 -9.76 16.50 14.60
N TYR A 519 -9.26 17.71 14.37
CA TYR A 519 -9.97 18.72 13.59
C TYR A 519 -10.15 18.27 12.13
N ASP A 520 -9.09 17.80 11.47
CA ASP A 520 -9.14 17.30 10.10
C ASP A 520 -10.16 16.15 9.95
N ALA A 521 -10.12 15.19 10.88
CA ALA A 521 -11.05 14.06 10.88
C ALA A 521 -12.52 14.51 11.03
N LEU A 522 -12.80 15.50 11.85
CA LEU A 522 -14.15 16.02 12.05
C LEU A 522 -14.66 16.79 10.83
N VAL A 523 -13.84 17.67 10.23
CA VAL A 523 -14.25 18.52 9.11
C VAL A 523 -14.31 17.75 7.80
N CYS A 524 -13.39 16.80 7.57
CA CYS A 524 -13.38 15.96 6.36
C CYS A 524 -14.35 14.79 6.44
N GLY A 525 -14.69 14.33 7.66
CA GLY A 525 -15.39 13.05 7.86
C GLY A 525 -14.45 11.86 7.66
N ASP A 526 -14.79 10.72 8.23
CA ASP A 526 -13.99 9.49 8.16
C ASP A 526 -14.70 8.34 7.42
N GLY A 527 -15.72 8.67 6.62
CA GLY A 527 -16.56 7.71 5.88
C GLY A 527 -17.66 7.06 6.74
N ALA A 528 -17.56 7.12 8.07
CA ALA A 528 -18.58 6.64 9.02
C ALA A 528 -19.36 7.76 9.64
N GLN A 529 -18.67 8.84 9.95
CA GLN A 529 -19.31 10.05 10.41
C GLN A 529 -19.29 11.08 9.29
N PRO A 530 -20.42 11.73 9.01
CA PRO A 530 -20.45 12.81 8.05
C PRO A 530 -19.55 13.96 8.51
N ALA A 531 -18.95 14.65 7.56
CA ALA A 531 -18.22 15.87 7.82
C ALA A 531 -19.10 16.87 8.59
N CYS A 532 -18.56 17.49 9.64
CA CYS A 532 -19.22 18.57 10.37
C CYS A 532 -18.66 19.93 9.95
N SER A 533 -19.37 21.01 10.28
CA SER A 533 -18.89 22.37 10.02
C SER A 533 -17.63 22.67 10.86
N MET A 534 -16.85 23.67 10.41
CA MET A 534 -15.67 24.13 11.14
C MET A 534 -16.04 24.59 12.57
N ASP A 535 -17.16 25.27 12.74
CA ASP A 535 -17.63 25.71 14.07
C ASP A 535 -17.98 24.53 14.99
N GLU A 536 -18.61 23.48 14.46
CA GLU A 536 -18.92 22.28 15.23
C GLU A 536 -17.65 21.55 15.65
N ALA A 537 -16.67 21.42 14.74
CA ALA A 537 -15.37 20.84 15.04
C ALA A 537 -14.62 21.60 16.13
N LEU A 538 -14.56 22.94 16.05
CA LEU A 538 -13.95 23.79 17.07
C LEU A 538 -14.65 23.64 18.43
N ALA A 539 -15.99 23.52 18.44
CA ALA A 539 -16.73 23.28 19.67
C ALA A 539 -16.43 21.89 20.29
N VAL A 540 -16.16 20.87 19.48
CA VAL A 540 -15.69 19.56 19.98
C VAL A 540 -14.33 19.69 20.64
N LEU A 541 -13.37 20.34 19.99
CA LEU A 541 -12.04 20.57 20.54
C LEU A 541 -12.09 21.35 21.85
N ALA A 542 -12.90 22.40 21.91
CA ALA A 542 -13.09 23.23 23.14
C ALA A 542 -13.61 22.39 24.32
N ARG A 543 -14.54 21.47 24.09
CA ARG A 543 -15.04 20.56 25.15
C ARG A 543 -13.98 19.57 25.63
N GLY A 544 -13.05 19.19 24.76
CA GLY A 544 -11.93 18.28 25.09
C GLY A 544 -10.73 18.97 25.75
N ALA A 545 -10.71 20.30 25.84
CA ALA A 545 -9.60 21.03 26.45
C ALA A 545 -9.44 20.67 27.94
N GLY A 546 -8.23 20.34 28.37
CA GLY A 546 -7.91 19.91 29.73
C GLY A 546 -8.20 18.43 30.04
N THR A 547 -8.82 17.69 29.10
CA THR A 547 -9.01 16.23 29.17
C THR A 547 -8.31 15.53 28.04
N LEU A 548 -8.80 15.68 26.83
CA LEU A 548 -8.19 15.09 25.64
C LEU A 548 -6.98 15.92 25.18
N PHE A 549 -7.14 17.23 25.15
CA PHE A 549 -6.19 18.17 24.57
C PHE A 549 -5.58 19.12 25.62
N ASP A 550 -4.38 19.60 25.30
CA ASP A 550 -3.72 20.65 26.06
C ASP A 550 -4.58 21.93 26.08
N PRO A 551 -4.99 22.40 27.28
CA PRO A 551 -5.87 23.56 27.42
C PRO A 551 -5.23 24.89 26.94
N GLU A 552 -3.90 24.97 26.82
CA GLU A 552 -3.20 26.13 26.29
C GLU A 552 -3.16 26.16 24.76
N ILE A 553 -3.29 25.01 24.11
CA ILE A 553 -3.19 24.86 22.64
C ILE A 553 -4.54 25.11 21.97
N VAL A 554 -5.63 24.55 22.49
CA VAL A 554 -6.97 24.62 21.87
C VAL A 554 -7.44 26.05 21.57
N PRO A 555 -7.35 27.03 22.50
CA PRO A 555 -7.77 28.39 22.19
C PRO A 555 -6.94 29.06 21.09
N ARG A 556 -5.66 28.71 20.96
CA ARG A 556 -4.79 29.22 19.88
C ARG A 556 -5.15 28.65 18.53
N PHE A 557 -5.55 27.37 18.51
CA PHE A 557 -6.06 26.73 17.31
C PHE A 557 -7.38 27.36 16.85
N ASP A 558 -8.33 27.55 17.76
CA ASP A 558 -9.61 28.23 17.46
C ASP A 558 -9.39 29.62 16.84
N ALA A 559 -8.54 30.43 17.47
CA ALA A 559 -8.21 31.77 16.97
C ALA A 559 -7.57 31.72 15.58
N MET A 560 -6.61 30.83 15.37
CA MET A 560 -5.92 30.65 14.09
C MET A 560 -6.88 30.25 12.96
N ILE A 561 -7.77 29.29 13.20
CA ILE A 561 -8.75 28.84 12.20
C ILE A 561 -9.74 29.95 11.85
N ARG A 562 -10.25 30.70 12.83
CA ARG A 562 -11.19 31.81 12.58
C ARG A 562 -10.54 32.96 11.82
N GLU A 563 -9.32 33.36 12.20
CA GLU A 563 -8.58 34.39 11.49
C GLU A 563 -8.38 34.01 10.03
N GLN A 564 -7.94 32.77 9.75
CA GLN A 564 -7.72 32.30 8.39
C GLN A 564 -9.03 32.17 7.58
N ALA A 565 -10.10 31.71 8.22
CA ALA A 565 -11.41 31.63 7.57
C ALA A 565 -11.97 33.02 7.22
N ASP A 566 -11.79 34.00 8.12
CA ASP A 566 -12.21 35.40 7.89
C ASP A 566 -11.42 36.03 6.72
N GLU A 567 -10.12 35.80 6.62
CA GLU A 567 -9.27 36.25 5.51
C GLU A 567 -9.71 35.69 4.15
N LEU A 568 -10.17 34.44 4.13
CA LEU A 568 -10.68 33.76 2.95
C LEU A 568 -12.15 34.04 2.66
N GLY A 569 -12.86 34.72 3.57
CA GLY A 569 -14.30 34.94 3.47
C GLY A 569 -15.14 33.65 3.58
N LEU A 570 -14.64 32.63 4.27
CA LEU A 570 -15.33 31.36 4.46
C LEU A 570 -16.38 31.46 5.58
N ASP A 571 -17.59 30.95 5.31
CA ASP A 571 -18.61 30.78 6.34
C ASP A 571 -18.33 29.49 7.13
N THR A 572 -17.69 29.61 8.29
CA THR A 572 -17.31 28.49 9.17
C THR A 572 -18.49 27.65 9.65
N ARG A 573 -19.73 28.17 9.58
CA ARG A 573 -20.96 27.44 9.95
C ARG A 573 -21.48 26.54 8.83
N ALA A 574 -21.21 26.92 7.58
CA ALA A 574 -21.64 26.17 6.40
C ALA A 574 -20.50 25.35 5.80
N ALA A 575 -19.24 25.77 5.99
CA ALA A 575 -18.08 25.11 5.42
C ALA A 575 -17.86 23.73 6.08
N ALA A 576 -18.13 22.69 5.33
CA ALA A 576 -17.88 21.29 5.72
C ALA A 576 -17.37 20.52 4.50
N GLY A 577 -16.54 19.50 4.75
CA GLY A 577 -15.99 18.63 3.73
C GLY A 577 -14.68 19.11 3.10
N VAL A 578 -14.09 18.24 2.31
CA VAL A 578 -12.71 18.36 1.80
C VAL A 578 -12.50 19.59 0.91
N ASP A 579 -13.49 19.99 0.13
CA ASP A 579 -13.34 21.09 -0.84
C ASP A 579 -13.21 22.46 -0.15
N ALA A 580 -14.14 22.80 0.75
CA ALA A 580 -14.09 24.07 1.48
C ALA A 580 -12.91 24.15 2.46
N PHE A 581 -12.57 23.03 3.10
CA PHE A 581 -11.42 22.93 3.99
C PHE A 581 -10.08 22.94 3.23
N GLY A 582 -10.06 22.43 2.00
CA GLY A 582 -8.89 22.43 1.11
C GLY A 582 -8.38 23.84 0.81
N GLU A 583 -9.27 24.82 0.63
CA GLU A 583 -8.90 26.22 0.41
C GLU A 583 -8.19 26.83 1.63
N LEU A 584 -8.69 26.57 2.84
CA LEU A 584 -8.07 27.02 4.08
C LEU A 584 -6.67 26.42 4.27
N VAL A 585 -6.53 25.10 4.06
CA VAL A 585 -5.21 24.44 4.20
C VAL A 585 -4.22 24.95 3.18
N THR A 586 -4.65 25.18 1.94
CA THR A 586 -3.79 25.72 0.85
C THR A 586 -3.30 27.12 1.22
N SER A 587 -4.18 28.00 1.70
CA SER A 587 -3.81 29.36 2.15
C SER A 587 -2.81 29.32 3.30
N LEU A 588 -3.01 28.44 4.29
CA LEU A 588 -2.05 28.26 5.39
C LEU A 588 -0.65 27.80 4.90
N GLN A 589 -0.59 27.10 3.77
CA GLN A 589 0.67 26.68 3.14
C GLN A 589 1.35 27.82 2.38
N GLU A 590 0.59 28.66 1.66
CA GLU A 590 1.10 29.76 0.84
C GLU A 590 1.61 30.93 1.71
N ASP A 591 0.88 31.35 2.73
CA ASP A 591 1.23 32.50 3.59
C ASP A 591 2.51 32.32 4.41
N ARG A 592 3.01 31.11 4.55
CA ARG A 592 4.15 30.77 5.41
C ARG A 592 5.37 30.20 4.67
N GLY A 593 5.45 30.40 3.34
CA GLY A 593 6.66 30.14 2.54
C GLY A 593 6.91 28.66 2.28
N PHE A 594 5.87 27.91 1.94
CA PHE A 594 5.95 26.51 1.53
C PHE A 594 6.32 26.29 0.05
N LEU A 595 6.67 27.35 -0.69
CA LEU A 595 7.17 27.25 -2.07
C LEU A 595 8.68 27.14 -2.14
#